data_93cf0201f0807be8b633b5d547628dfa
#
_entry.id   93cf0201f0807be8b633b5d547628dfa
#
_cell.length_a   1.000
_cell.length_b   1.000
_cell.length_c   1.000
_cell.angle_alpha   90.00
_cell.angle_beta   90.00
_cell.angle_gamma   90.00
#
_symmetry.space_group_name_H-M   'P 1'
#
loop_
_entity.id
_entity.type
_entity.pdbx_description
1 polymer ?
#
loop_
_entity_poly.entity_id
_entity_poly.type
_entity_poly.pdbx_seq_one_letter_code
_entity_poly.pdbx_strand_id
1 'polypeptide(L)'
;MNLEKLNDLVFELKNHTAYIKINRPPNNFFDADLIGEIANVLEEMDKNDECRSIILYSEGKHFCAGADFTRSSMKEESDPYEKLYQQAVRLFRTKKPIIGVIQGAAVGGGLGVSLACDFRVACQESRFSANFAKLAFHQGFGTTITLPRVVGHQKAALMLLTGRRITGDEAFDIGLADYLVSKEELMSSAENLAHEINSAGPLGVQAIRSTIKEGLADEIEKITQWELSEQNRLRETDDFKEGIKASLDRREPVFKSK
;
A
#
# COMPACT_ATOMS: atom_id res chain seq x y z
N MET A 1 -21.90 0.34 -7.64
CA MET A 1 -21.14 1.62 -7.64
C MET A 1 -21.10 2.19 -9.04
N ASN A 2 -21.13 3.52 -9.22
CA ASN A 2 -20.93 4.12 -10.54
C ASN A 2 -19.43 4.37 -10.75
N LEU A 3 -18.76 3.49 -11.50
CA LEU A 3 -17.32 3.55 -11.80
C LEU A 3 -16.94 4.73 -12.73
N GLU A 4 -17.94 5.45 -13.28
CA GLU A 4 -17.71 6.66 -14.10
C GLU A 4 -17.53 7.92 -13.23
N LYS A 5 -17.84 7.85 -11.92
CA LYS A 5 -17.76 8.98 -10.99
C LYS A 5 -16.82 8.66 -9.81
N LEU A 6 -15.56 8.40 -10.15
CA LEU A 6 -14.49 8.28 -9.18
C LEU A 6 -13.86 9.66 -8.94
N ASN A 7 -13.50 9.97 -7.68
CA ASN A 7 -12.94 11.28 -7.33
C ASN A 7 -11.43 11.32 -7.55
N ASP A 8 -10.74 10.31 -7.02
CA ASP A 8 -9.29 10.27 -6.95
C ASP A 8 -8.70 9.06 -7.70
N LEU A 9 -9.55 8.34 -8.41
CA LEU A 9 -9.14 7.20 -9.25
C LEU A 9 -9.55 7.40 -10.70
N VAL A 10 -8.75 6.81 -11.59
CA VAL A 10 -9.16 6.56 -12.98
C VAL A 10 -9.23 5.05 -13.17
N PHE A 11 -10.31 4.57 -13.77
CA PHE A 11 -10.59 3.15 -13.94
C PHE A 11 -10.82 2.81 -15.42
N GLU A 12 -10.25 1.69 -15.84
CA GLU A 12 -10.52 1.07 -17.15
C GLU A 12 -10.51 -0.45 -16.98
N LEU A 13 -11.42 -1.16 -17.64
CA LEU A 13 -11.39 -2.62 -17.78
C LEU A 13 -11.12 -2.98 -19.25
N LYS A 14 -10.00 -3.64 -19.50
CA LYS A 14 -9.57 -4.00 -20.85
C LYS A 14 -8.84 -5.34 -20.84
N ASN A 15 -9.14 -6.21 -21.80
CA ASN A 15 -8.46 -7.50 -21.97
C ASN A 15 -8.41 -8.33 -20.66
N HIS A 16 -9.52 -8.37 -19.92
CA HIS A 16 -9.66 -9.04 -18.63
C HIS A 16 -8.81 -8.45 -17.48
N THR A 17 -8.17 -7.31 -17.69
CA THR A 17 -7.37 -6.60 -16.69
C THR A 17 -8.08 -5.30 -16.29
N ALA A 18 -8.31 -5.11 -14.99
CA ALA A 18 -8.76 -3.84 -14.44
C ALA A 18 -7.57 -2.94 -14.15
N TYR A 19 -7.54 -1.77 -14.76
CA TYR A 19 -6.54 -0.74 -14.53
C TYR A 19 -7.10 0.28 -13.54
N ILE A 20 -6.48 0.37 -12.35
CA ILE A 20 -6.86 1.30 -11.30
C ILE A 20 -5.71 2.28 -11.10
N LYS A 21 -5.90 3.52 -11.54
CA LYS A 21 -4.89 4.58 -11.41
C LYS A 21 -5.23 5.52 -10.27
N ILE A 22 -4.37 5.61 -9.26
CA ILE A 22 -4.45 6.64 -8.22
C ILE A 22 -4.07 7.98 -8.85
N ASN A 23 -4.93 8.99 -8.70
CA ASN A 23 -4.81 10.29 -9.35
C ASN A 23 -4.83 11.45 -8.35
N ARG A 24 -3.86 11.46 -7.43
CA ARG A 24 -3.58 12.55 -6.47
C ARG A 24 -2.12 13.04 -6.58
N PRO A 25 -1.65 13.40 -7.80
CA PRO A 25 -0.26 13.82 -7.99
C PRO A 25 0.08 15.09 -7.19
N PRO A 26 1.36 15.34 -6.86
CA PRO A 26 2.54 14.52 -7.24
C PRO A 26 2.84 13.38 -6.28
N ASN A 27 2.29 13.39 -5.06
CA ASN A 27 2.69 12.51 -3.96
C ASN A 27 1.74 11.33 -3.75
N ASN A 28 0.50 11.40 -4.27
CA ASN A 28 -0.54 10.39 -4.08
C ASN A 28 -0.73 10.01 -2.61
N PHE A 29 -0.76 11.03 -1.73
CA PHE A 29 -1.08 10.81 -0.32
C PHE A 29 -2.49 10.24 -0.18
N PHE A 30 -2.65 9.27 0.71
CA PHE A 30 -3.92 8.62 0.95
C PHE A 30 -4.59 9.09 2.26
N ASP A 31 -5.89 8.98 2.27
CA ASP A 31 -6.79 9.08 3.41
C ASP A 31 -7.79 7.92 3.38
N ALA A 32 -8.73 7.90 4.33
CA ALA A 32 -9.77 6.86 4.38
C ALA A 32 -10.65 6.84 3.12
N ASP A 33 -10.87 7.99 2.50
CA ASP A 33 -11.75 8.11 1.34
C ASP A 33 -11.10 7.50 0.09
N LEU A 34 -9.81 7.79 -0.18
CA LEU A 34 -9.08 7.18 -1.29
C LEU A 34 -8.95 5.65 -1.11
N ILE A 35 -8.58 5.19 0.10
CA ILE A 35 -8.47 3.74 0.34
C ILE A 35 -9.83 3.06 0.22
N GLY A 36 -10.90 3.71 0.71
CA GLY A 36 -12.28 3.24 0.53
C GLY A 36 -12.71 3.20 -0.93
N GLU A 37 -12.31 4.18 -1.73
CA GLU A 37 -12.61 4.20 -3.17
C GLU A 37 -11.89 3.06 -3.90
N ILE A 38 -10.60 2.81 -3.60
CA ILE A 38 -9.87 1.65 -4.11
C ILE A 38 -10.58 0.35 -3.72
N ALA A 39 -10.92 0.18 -2.43
CA ALA A 39 -11.59 -1.02 -1.95
C ALA A 39 -12.93 -1.26 -2.65
N ASN A 40 -13.72 -0.21 -2.86
CA ASN A 40 -14.98 -0.30 -3.58
C ASN A 40 -14.81 -0.79 -5.03
N VAL A 41 -13.78 -0.28 -5.74
CA VAL A 41 -13.49 -0.73 -7.11
C VAL A 41 -13.05 -2.20 -7.12
N LEU A 42 -12.20 -2.60 -6.17
CA LEU A 42 -11.75 -3.98 -6.02
C LEU A 42 -12.94 -4.94 -5.78
N GLU A 43 -13.85 -4.57 -4.89
CA GLU A 43 -15.06 -5.37 -4.59
C GLU A 43 -16.02 -5.48 -5.77
N GLU A 44 -16.15 -4.42 -6.60
CA GLU A 44 -16.91 -4.51 -7.85
C GLU A 44 -16.23 -5.41 -8.87
N MET A 45 -14.90 -5.36 -8.96
CA MET A 45 -14.14 -6.24 -9.85
C MET A 45 -14.19 -7.70 -9.40
N ASP A 46 -14.29 -7.97 -8.11
CA ASP A 46 -14.48 -9.32 -7.58
C ASP A 46 -15.79 -9.98 -8.05
N LYS A 47 -16.82 -9.17 -8.34
CA LYS A 47 -18.12 -9.61 -8.85
C LYS A 47 -18.19 -9.67 -10.39
N ASN A 48 -17.21 -9.11 -11.07
CA ASN A 48 -17.21 -9.02 -12.53
C ASN A 48 -16.38 -10.17 -13.14
N ASP A 49 -17.04 -11.10 -13.81
CA ASP A 49 -16.40 -12.27 -14.42
C ASP A 49 -15.48 -11.92 -15.59
N GLU A 50 -15.66 -10.75 -16.21
CA GLU A 50 -14.76 -10.25 -17.26
C GLU A 50 -13.41 -9.79 -16.70
N CYS A 51 -13.32 -9.47 -15.40
CA CYS A 51 -12.08 -9.12 -14.74
C CYS A 51 -11.39 -10.38 -14.19
N ARG A 52 -10.12 -10.59 -14.53
CA ARG A 52 -9.31 -11.73 -14.07
C ARG A 52 -8.10 -11.31 -13.25
N SER A 53 -7.55 -10.11 -13.51
CA SER A 53 -6.44 -9.52 -12.79
C SER A 53 -6.61 -7.99 -12.69
N ILE A 54 -5.84 -7.37 -11.79
CA ILE A 54 -5.91 -5.95 -11.49
C ILE A 54 -4.49 -5.38 -11.55
N ILE A 55 -4.32 -4.23 -12.22
CA ILE A 55 -3.09 -3.42 -12.15
C ILE A 55 -3.43 -2.16 -11.36
N LEU A 56 -2.77 -1.99 -10.20
CA LEU A 56 -2.84 -0.79 -9.37
C LEU A 56 -1.59 0.06 -9.60
N TYR A 57 -1.76 1.27 -10.08
CA TYR A 57 -0.68 2.20 -10.39
C TYR A 57 -1.05 3.64 -10.05
N SER A 58 -0.16 4.58 -10.26
CA SER A 58 -0.41 5.97 -9.84
C SER A 58 0.03 6.96 -10.90
N GLU A 59 -0.63 8.12 -10.92
CA GLU A 59 -0.21 9.26 -11.73
C GLU A 59 1.01 9.95 -11.08
N GLY A 60 1.89 10.53 -11.92
CA GLY A 60 2.99 11.38 -11.46
C GLY A 60 4.22 10.62 -10.95
N LYS A 61 4.95 11.25 -10.03
CA LYS A 61 6.29 10.81 -9.63
C LYS A 61 6.31 9.64 -8.65
N HIS A 62 5.35 9.57 -7.74
CA HIS A 62 5.34 8.62 -6.62
C HIS A 62 4.16 7.68 -6.72
N PHE A 63 4.35 6.43 -6.28
CA PHE A 63 3.26 5.49 -6.14
C PHE A 63 2.29 5.96 -5.04
N CYS A 64 2.80 6.06 -3.81
CA CYS A 64 2.08 6.62 -2.67
C CYS A 64 3.08 7.01 -1.57
N ALA A 65 3.17 8.29 -1.27
CA ALA A 65 4.18 8.81 -0.34
C ALA A 65 3.75 8.79 1.14
N GLY A 66 2.62 8.15 1.46
CA GLY A 66 2.11 7.97 2.82
C GLY A 66 0.73 8.57 3.06
N ALA A 67 0.36 8.69 4.34
CA ALA A 67 -0.92 9.26 4.75
C ALA A 67 -0.92 10.80 4.60
N ASP A 68 -2.09 11.34 4.28
CA ASP A 68 -2.30 12.78 4.26
C ASP A 68 -2.68 13.28 5.66
N PHE A 69 -1.69 13.77 6.39
CA PHE A 69 -1.91 14.36 7.72
C PHE A 69 -2.62 15.73 7.68
N THR A 70 -2.79 16.34 6.51
CA THR A 70 -3.39 17.68 6.38
C THR A 70 -4.89 17.62 6.08
N ARG A 71 -5.35 16.55 5.40
CA ARG A 71 -6.75 16.33 5.03
C ARG A 71 -7.58 15.62 6.09
N SER A 72 -6.95 14.96 7.07
CA SER A 72 -7.70 14.35 8.17
C SER A 72 -8.39 15.49 8.95
N SER A 73 -9.63 15.75 8.61
CA SER A 73 -10.45 16.78 9.25
C SER A 73 -10.67 16.39 10.71
N MET A 74 -10.14 17.18 11.64
CA MET A 74 -10.39 17.11 13.08
C MET A 74 -11.87 17.33 13.46
N LYS A 75 -12.82 17.08 12.56
CA LYS A 75 -14.24 17.42 12.70
C LYS A 75 -15.20 16.23 12.75
N GLU A 76 -14.70 14.99 12.59
CA GLU A 76 -15.57 13.81 12.69
C GLU A 76 -15.55 13.26 14.12
N GLU A 77 -16.70 12.79 14.60
CA GLU A 77 -16.89 12.18 15.93
C GLU A 77 -16.15 10.83 16.08
N SER A 78 -15.65 10.24 14.98
CA SER A 78 -14.86 9.01 14.96
C SER A 78 -13.39 9.29 14.64
N ASP A 79 -12.48 8.47 15.22
CA ASP A 79 -11.05 8.53 14.91
C ASP A 79 -10.84 8.30 13.39
N PRO A 80 -10.32 9.26 12.63
CA PRO A 80 -10.13 9.13 11.17
C PRO A 80 -9.20 7.98 10.78
N TYR A 81 -8.34 7.52 11.69
CA TYR A 81 -7.44 6.41 11.47
C TYR A 81 -8.13 5.06 11.69
N GLU A 82 -9.13 4.98 12.55
CA GLU A 82 -9.97 3.79 12.68
C GLU A 82 -10.71 3.52 11.36
N LYS A 83 -11.37 4.56 10.81
CA LYS A 83 -12.01 4.48 9.50
C LYS A 83 -11.03 4.07 8.40
N LEU A 84 -9.82 4.66 8.40
CA LEU A 84 -8.77 4.33 7.45
C LEU A 84 -8.40 2.84 7.52
N TYR A 85 -8.19 2.28 8.71
CA TYR A 85 -7.79 0.87 8.84
C TYR A 85 -8.93 -0.09 8.50
N GLN A 86 -10.18 0.27 8.78
CA GLN A 86 -11.33 -0.48 8.28
C GLN A 86 -11.33 -0.57 6.74
N GLN A 87 -11.03 0.55 6.06
CA GLN A 87 -10.92 0.52 4.60
C GLN A 87 -9.68 -0.26 4.13
N ALA A 88 -8.54 -0.14 4.81
CA ALA A 88 -7.32 -0.84 4.46
C ALA A 88 -7.47 -2.37 4.48
N VAL A 89 -8.14 -2.93 5.49
CA VAL A 89 -8.41 -4.37 5.61
C VAL A 89 -9.16 -4.91 4.38
N ARG A 90 -10.08 -4.13 3.81
CA ARG A 90 -10.85 -4.50 2.62
C ARG A 90 -9.97 -4.79 1.40
N LEU A 91 -8.82 -4.10 1.26
CA LEU A 91 -7.87 -4.36 0.17
C LEU A 91 -7.34 -5.80 0.22
N PHE A 92 -7.15 -6.35 1.41
CA PHE A 92 -6.63 -7.71 1.60
C PHE A 92 -7.70 -8.80 1.45
N ARG A 93 -9.00 -8.43 1.40
CA ARG A 93 -10.12 -9.36 1.16
C ARG A 93 -10.42 -9.59 -0.32
N THR A 94 -9.75 -8.86 -1.22
CA THR A 94 -9.90 -8.99 -2.67
C THR A 94 -9.63 -10.41 -3.14
N LYS A 95 -10.44 -10.91 -4.08
CA LYS A 95 -10.35 -12.28 -4.62
C LYS A 95 -9.42 -12.38 -5.83
N LYS A 96 -9.29 -11.31 -6.61
CA LYS A 96 -8.51 -11.29 -7.85
C LYS A 96 -7.07 -10.84 -7.62
N PRO A 97 -6.10 -11.39 -8.36
CA PRO A 97 -4.70 -10.97 -8.26
C PRO A 97 -4.51 -9.48 -8.54
N ILE A 98 -3.69 -8.81 -7.73
CA ILE A 98 -3.35 -7.40 -7.88
C ILE A 98 -1.86 -7.27 -8.15
N ILE A 99 -1.50 -6.53 -9.21
CA ILE A 99 -0.13 -6.18 -9.58
C ILE A 99 0.06 -4.69 -9.30
N GLY A 100 0.98 -4.34 -8.42
CA GLY A 100 1.35 -2.96 -8.11
C GLY A 100 2.48 -2.46 -9.01
N VAL A 101 2.31 -1.31 -9.64
CA VAL A 101 3.35 -0.65 -10.45
C VAL A 101 3.97 0.48 -9.62
N ILE A 102 5.22 0.29 -9.19
CA ILE A 102 5.86 1.16 -8.21
C ILE A 102 6.95 2.01 -8.89
N GLN A 103 6.56 3.13 -9.50
CA GLN A 103 7.46 4.00 -10.26
C GLN A 103 8.32 4.96 -9.40
N GLY A 104 8.03 5.05 -8.11
CA GLY A 104 8.70 5.99 -7.21
C GLY A 104 8.50 5.62 -5.74
N ALA A 105 8.18 6.60 -4.89
CA ALA A 105 8.03 6.37 -3.46
C ALA A 105 6.78 5.56 -3.11
N ALA A 106 6.98 4.53 -2.27
CA ALA A 106 5.98 3.79 -1.51
C ALA A 106 6.41 3.83 -0.03
N VAL A 107 5.83 4.75 0.76
CA VAL A 107 6.34 5.12 2.08
C VAL A 107 5.27 4.99 3.16
N GLY A 108 5.63 4.46 4.31
CA GLY A 108 4.70 4.28 5.44
C GLY A 108 3.50 3.44 5.04
N GLY A 109 2.30 3.99 5.19
CA GLY A 109 1.08 3.31 4.73
C GLY A 109 1.03 3.14 3.20
N GLY A 110 1.76 3.95 2.41
CA GLY A 110 1.93 3.72 0.96
C GLY A 110 2.71 2.44 0.66
N LEU A 111 3.67 2.06 1.51
CA LEU A 111 4.26 0.72 1.50
C LEU A 111 3.18 -0.32 1.82
N GLY A 112 2.30 -0.06 2.81
CA GLY A 112 1.18 -0.93 3.15
C GLY A 112 0.22 -1.16 1.97
N VAL A 113 -0.11 -0.12 1.20
CA VAL A 113 -0.90 -0.25 -0.04
C VAL A 113 -0.18 -1.15 -1.06
N SER A 114 1.14 -0.97 -1.23
CA SER A 114 1.93 -1.82 -2.13
C SER A 114 1.97 -3.29 -1.67
N LEU A 115 1.93 -3.54 -0.37
CA LEU A 115 1.89 -4.88 0.22
C LEU A 115 0.50 -5.54 0.15
N ALA A 116 -0.57 -4.79 -0.13
CA ALA A 116 -1.86 -5.36 -0.46
C ALA A 116 -1.87 -6.01 -1.86
N CYS A 117 -0.99 -5.57 -2.76
CA CYS A 117 -0.76 -6.20 -4.06
C CYS A 117 -0.12 -7.58 -3.89
N ASP A 118 -0.45 -8.51 -4.79
CA ASP A 118 0.19 -9.83 -4.84
C ASP A 118 1.61 -9.73 -5.38
N PHE A 119 1.80 -8.90 -6.42
CA PHE A 119 3.08 -8.67 -7.10
C PHE A 119 3.40 -7.18 -7.17
N ARG A 120 4.69 -6.85 -7.25
CA ARG A 120 5.20 -5.48 -7.39
C ARG A 120 6.22 -5.42 -8.49
N VAL A 121 5.95 -4.57 -9.50
CA VAL A 121 6.88 -4.22 -10.57
C VAL A 121 7.55 -2.90 -10.20
N ALA A 122 8.86 -2.89 -10.07
CA ALA A 122 9.65 -1.74 -9.63
C ALA A 122 10.69 -1.35 -10.67
N CYS A 123 11.24 -0.15 -10.53
CA CYS A 123 12.40 0.36 -11.29
C CYS A 123 13.48 0.87 -10.32
N GLN A 124 14.64 1.25 -10.84
CA GLN A 124 15.74 1.77 -10.01
C GLN A 124 15.36 3.02 -9.21
N GLU A 125 14.42 3.84 -9.72
CA GLU A 125 13.91 5.04 -9.06
C GLU A 125 12.91 4.73 -7.95
N SER A 126 12.42 3.51 -7.84
CA SER A 126 11.50 3.11 -6.77
C SER A 126 12.16 3.27 -5.40
N ARG A 127 11.37 3.69 -4.43
CA ARG A 127 11.85 3.91 -3.06
C ARG A 127 10.81 3.37 -2.09
N PHE A 128 11.20 2.39 -1.30
CA PHE A 128 10.35 1.78 -0.28
C PHE A 128 10.86 2.18 1.12
N SER A 129 9.95 2.49 2.03
CA SER A 129 10.32 2.82 3.40
C SER A 129 9.19 2.57 4.38
N ALA A 130 9.48 1.86 5.46
CA ALA A 130 8.63 1.78 6.64
C ALA A 130 9.08 2.86 7.66
N ASN A 131 8.93 4.14 7.30
CA ASN A 131 9.55 5.28 7.99
C ASN A 131 8.96 5.64 9.36
N PHE A 132 8.08 4.82 9.90
CA PHE A 132 7.35 5.10 11.15
C PHE A 132 8.28 5.42 12.33
N ALA A 133 9.32 4.61 12.56
CA ALA A 133 10.28 4.84 13.64
C ALA A 133 11.00 6.20 13.53
N LYS A 134 11.25 6.70 12.31
CA LYS A 134 11.81 8.03 12.10
C LYS A 134 10.87 9.18 12.45
N LEU A 135 9.58 8.88 12.61
CA LEU A 135 8.57 9.81 13.08
C LEU A 135 8.24 9.60 14.57
N ALA A 136 9.02 8.76 15.28
CA ALA A 136 8.69 8.29 16.63
C ALA A 136 7.28 7.68 16.70
N PHE A 137 6.90 6.91 15.69
CA PHE A 137 5.56 6.41 15.50
C PHE A 137 5.57 4.88 15.31
N HIS A 138 4.47 4.22 15.63
CA HIS A 138 4.30 2.79 15.37
C HIS A 138 3.88 2.56 13.93
N GLN A 139 4.32 1.45 13.34
CA GLN A 139 3.87 1.05 12.01
C GLN A 139 2.35 0.83 11.99
N GLY A 140 1.77 0.86 10.79
CA GLY A 140 0.35 0.70 10.56
C GLY A 140 0.06 0.01 9.25
N PHE A 141 -1.22 -0.02 8.87
CA PHE A 141 -1.69 -0.60 7.62
C PHE A 141 -1.43 -2.11 7.50
N GLY A 142 -1.33 -2.83 8.62
CA GLY A 142 -1.04 -4.27 8.64
C GLY A 142 0.40 -4.62 8.25
N THR A 143 1.32 -3.64 8.21
CA THR A 143 2.72 -3.90 7.85
C THR A 143 3.44 -4.79 8.85
N THR A 144 2.95 -4.89 10.08
CA THR A 144 3.42 -5.86 11.10
C THR A 144 3.34 -7.31 10.60
N ILE A 145 2.30 -7.64 9.82
CA ILE A 145 2.06 -8.98 9.28
C ILE A 145 2.58 -9.10 7.85
N THR A 146 2.28 -8.12 6.99
CA THR A 146 2.50 -8.23 5.55
C THR A 146 3.96 -8.12 5.16
N LEU A 147 4.72 -7.20 5.78
CA LEU A 147 6.12 -7.00 5.42
C LEU A 147 6.99 -8.24 5.73
N PRO A 148 6.92 -8.85 6.94
CA PRO A 148 7.68 -10.07 7.23
C PRO A 148 7.30 -11.27 6.35
N ARG A 149 6.05 -11.36 5.91
CA ARG A 149 5.62 -12.43 4.98
C ARG A 149 6.29 -12.32 3.61
N VAL A 150 6.63 -11.11 3.17
CA VAL A 150 7.23 -10.86 1.86
C VAL A 150 8.76 -10.93 1.93
N VAL A 151 9.40 -10.24 2.90
CA VAL A 151 10.87 -10.10 2.93
C VAL A 151 11.55 -10.92 4.04
N GLY A 152 10.78 -11.69 4.79
CA GLY A 152 11.25 -12.41 5.98
C GLY A 152 11.43 -11.49 7.20
N HIS A 153 11.40 -12.08 8.39
CA HIS A 153 11.41 -11.35 9.66
C HIS A 153 12.61 -10.42 9.83
N GLN A 154 13.82 -10.88 9.44
CA GLN A 154 15.04 -10.11 9.68
C GLN A 154 15.09 -8.83 8.84
N LYS A 155 14.72 -8.91 7.56
CA LYS A 155 14.69 -7.74 6.67
C LYS A 155 13.54 -6.79 7.06
N ALA A 156 12.40 -7.33 7.42
CA ALA A 156 11.28 -6.53 7.92
C ALA A 156 11.65 -5.78 9.22
N ALA A 157 12.27 -6.44 10.19
CA ALA A 157 12.75 -5.81 11.41
C ALA A 157 13.74 -4.68 11.11
N LEU A 158 14.70 -4.90 10.21
CA LEU A 158 15.65 -3.87 9.79
C LEU A 158 14.92 -2.64 9.20
N MET A 159 13.94 -2.86 8.32
CA MET A 159 13.17 -1.76 7.72
C MET A 159 12.30 -1.02 8.74
N LEU A 160 11.60 -1.74 9.61
CA LEU A 160 10.68 -1.17 10.60
C LEU A 160 11.41 -0.42 11.71
N LEU A 161 12.47 -1.01 12.29
CA LEU A 161 13.19 -0.42 13.42
C LEU A 161 14.07 0.77 13.02
N THR A 162 14.55 0.81 11.79
CA THR A 162 15.41 1.91 11.31
C THR A 162 14.67 2.95 10.49
N GLY A 163 13.50 2.62 9.96
CA GLY A 163 12.77 3.47 9.01
C GLY A 163 13.58 3.79 7.76
N ARG A 164 14.59 2.95 7.42
CA ARG A 164 15.46 3.20 6.27
C ARG A 164 14.69 3.18 4.97
N ARG A 165 15.19 3.93 4.01
CA ARG A 165 14.70 3.89 2.64
C ARG A 165 15.57 2.92 1.85
N ILE A 166 14.94 2.02 1.10
CA ILE A 166 15.60 1.10 0.18
C ILE A 166 15.26 1.45 -1.26
N THR A 167 16.17 1.15 -2.18
CA THR A 167 16.01 1.36 -3.62
C THR A 167 15.19 0.25 -4.26
N GLY A 168 14.84 0.40 -5.57
CA GLY A 168 14.21 -0.66 -6.33
C GLY A 168 15.10 -1.90 -6.43
N ASP A 169 16.41 -1.72 -6.63
CA ASP A 169 17.39 -2.80 -6.69
C ASP A 169 17.41 -3.59 -5.36
N GLU A 170 17.56 -2.90 -4.22
CA GLU A 170 17.54 -3.54 -2.90
C GLU A 170 16.19 -4.23 -2.62
N ALA A 171 15.08 -3.62 -3.08
CA ALA A 171 13.74 -4.21 -2.94
C ALA A 171 13.61 -5.51 -3.75
N PHE A 172 14.16 -5.56 -4.94
CA PHE A 172 14.21 -6.77 -5.77
C PHE A 172 15.09 -7.85 -5.12
N ASP A 173 16.28 -7.47 -4.65
CA ASP A 173 17.24 -8.41 -4.02
C ASP A 173 16.68 -9.09 -2.75
N ILE A 174 15.81 -8.39 -2.00
CA ILE A 174 15.20 -8.94 -0.77
C ILE A 174 13.80 -9.54 -1.01
N GLY A 175 13.32 -9.59 -2.25
CA GLY A 175 12.02 -10.14 -2.62
C GLY A 175 10.83 -9.23 -2.30
N LEU A 176 11.05 -7.94 -2.03
CA LEU A 176 9.96 -6.98 -1.88
C LEU A 176 9.37 -6.58 -3.24
N ALA A 177 10.18 -6.51 -4.28
CA ALA A 177 9.74 -6.37 -5.65
C ALA A 177 9.94 -7.68 -6.40
N ASP A 178 8.98 -8.06 -7.25
CA ASP A 178 8.99 -9.31 -8.03
C ASP A 178 9.70 -9.12 -9.38
N TYR A 179 9.65 -7.88 -9.90
CA TYR A 179 10.29 -7.48 -11.15
C TYR A 179 11.02 -6.15 -10.96
N LEU A 180 12.23 -6.07 -11.52
CA LEU A 180 13.02 -4.84 -11.63
C LEU A 180 13.29 -4.56 -13.10
N VAL A 181 12.71 -3.49 -13.62
CA VAL A 181 12.79 -3.10 -15.03
C VAL A 181 13.11 -1.61 -15.16
N SER A 182 13.34 -1.13 -16.38
CA SER A 182 13.44 0.32 -16.60
C SER A 182 12.10 1.01 -16.32
N LYS A 183 12.13 2.30 -16.04
CA LYS A 183 10.94 3.05 -15.70
C LYS A 183 9.91 3.03 -16.85
N GLU A 184 10.39 3.04 -18.08
CA GLU A 184 9.60 3.01 -19.31
C GLU A 184 8.91 1.65 -19.50
N GLU A 185 9.49 0.57 -18.96
CA GLU A 185 8.99 -0.80 -19.08
C GLU A 185 8.05 -1.23 -17.94
N LEU A 186 7.87 -0.38 -16.92
CA LEU A 186 7.05 -0.73 -15.74
C LEU A 186 5.65 -1.22 -16.13
N MET A 187 4.93 -0.46 -16.95
CA MET A 187 3.55 -0.80 -17.32
C MET A 187 3.51 -2.04 -18.21
N SER A 188 4.37 -2.12 -19.23
CA SER A 188 4.41 -3.28 -20.11
C SER A 188 4.78 -4.57 -19.37
N SER A 189 5.68 -4.50 -18.37
CA SER A 189 6.01 -5.64 -17.51
C SER A 189 4.81 -6.08 -16.66
N ALA A 190 4.05 -5.14 -16.09
CA ALA A 190 2.83 -5.45 -15.35
C ALA A 190 1.74 -6.04 -16.26
N GLU A 191 1.60 -5.53 -17.47
CA GLU A 191 0.65 -6.05 -18.47
C GLU A 191 1.02 -7.46 -18.94
N ASN A 192 2.31 -7.76 -19.11
CA ASN A 192 2.79 -9.11 -19.43
C ASN A 192 2.44 -10.10 -18.32
N LEU A 193 2.69 -9.74 -17.05
CA LEU A 193 2.30 -10.58 -15.92
C LEU A 193 0.78 -10.74 -15.81
N ALA A 194 0.01 -9.67 -16.02
CA ALA A 194 -1.45 -9.73 -16.06
C ALA A 194 -1.94 -10.67 -17.18
N HIS A 195 -1.32 -10.61 -18.37
CA HIS A 195 -1.65 -11.51 -19.48
C HIS A 195 -1.35 -12.97 -19.14
N GLU A 196 -0.19 -13.25 -18.49
CA GLU A 196 0.15 -14.60 -18.02
C GLU A 196 -0.90 -15.14 -17.05
N ILE A 197 -1.31 -14.35 -16.05
CA ILE A 197 -2.36 -14.70 -15.09
C ILE A 197 -3.70 -14.91 -15.81
N ASN A 198 -4.08 -14.02 -16.72
CA ASN A 198 -5.35 -14.06 -17.43
C ASN A 198 -5.46 -15.26 -18.40
N SER A 199 -4.33 -15.81 -18.83
CA SER A 199 -4.26 -17.01 -19.68
C SER A 199 -4.53 -18.30 -18.93
N ALA A 200 -4.45 -18.27 -17.58
CA ALA A 200 -4.81 -19.39 -16.73
C ALA A 200 -6.32 -19.44 -16.45
N GLY A 201 -6.80 -20.58 -15.97
CA GLY A 201 -8.23 -20.77 -15.62
C GLY A 201 -8.66 -19.86 -14.47
N PRO A 202 -9.58 -18.90 -14.65
CA PRO A 202 -9.85 -17.84 -13.69
C PRO A 202 -10.33 -18.35 -12.32
N LEU A 203 -11.17 -19.38 -12.29
CA LEU A 203 -11.63 -19.98 -11.02
C LEU A 203 -10.48 -20.71 -10.30
N GLY A 204 -9.58 -21.34 -11.05
CA GLY A 204 -8.39 -21.98 -10.49
C GLY A 204 -7.45 -20.95 -9.85
N VAL A 205 -7.18 -19.84 -10.54
CA VAL A 205 -6.36 -18.73 -10.01
C VAL A 205 -6.97 -18.18 -8.72
N GLN A 206 -8.28 -17.90 -8.70
CA GLN A 206 -8.96 -17.41 -7.50
C GLN A 206 -8.90 -18.42 -6.33
N ALA A 207 -9.13 -19.71 -6.60
CA ALA A 207 -9.05 -20.76 -5.57
C ALA A 207 -7.63 -20.86 -4.99
N ILE A 208 -6.60 -20.87 -5.83
CA ILE A 208 -5.18 -20.89 -5.40
C ILE A 208 -4.88 -19.66 -4.54
N ARG A 209 -5.23 -18.45 -5.03
CA ARG A 209 -5.00 -17.20 -4.29
C ARG A 209 -5.71 -17.19 -2.94
N SER A 210 -6.96 -17.65 -2.89
CA SER A 210 -7.73 -17.76 -1.64
C SER A 210 -7.03 -18.67 -0.63
N THR A 211 -6.50 -19.81 -1.07
CA THR A 211 -5.76 -20.74 -0.19
C THR A 211 -4.43 -20.14 0.30
N ILE A 212 -3.67 -19.49 -0.58
CA ILE A 212 -2.40 -18.82 -0.21
C ILE A 212 -2.61 -17.71 0.81
N LYS A 213 -3.75 -16.99 0.72
CA LYS A 213 -4.10 -15.85 1.57
C LYS A 213 -5.10 -16.20 2.69
N GLU A 214 -5.35 -17.50 2.93
CA GLU A 214 -6.30 -17.92 3.96
C GLU A 214 -5.95 -17.32 5.33
N GLY A 215 -6.94 -16.70 5.99
CA GLY A 215 -6.80 -16.05 7.29
C GLY A 215 -6.03 -14.73 7.30
N LEU A 216 -5.34 -14.34 6.20
CA LEU A 216 -4.50 -13.14 6.19
C LEU A 216 -5.28 -11.87 6.51
N ALA A 217 -6.45 -11.67 5.91
CA ALA A 217 -7.24 -10.45 6.11
C ALA A 217 -7.73 -10.32 7.56
N ASP A 218 -8.08 -11.44 8.20
CA ASP A 218 -8.52 -11.47 9.61
C ASP A 218 -7.34 -11.22 10.56
N GLU A 219 -6.16 -11.74 10.26
CA GLU A 219 -4.93 -11.40 10.99
C GLU A 219 -4.61 -9.91 10.88
N ILE A 220 -4.75 -9.32 9.68
CA ILE A 220 -4.53 -7.89 9.45
C ILE A 220 -5.58 -7.05 10.18
N GLU A 221 -6.85 -7.43 10.16
CA GLU A 221 -7.90 -6.73 10.90
C GLU A 221 -7.59 -6.69 12.40
N LYS A 222 -7.16 -7.81 12.97
CA LYS A 222 -6.78 -7.90 14.38
C LYS A 222 -5.53 -7.06 14.69
N ILE A 223 -4.49 -7.13 13.86
CA ILE A 223 -3.24 -6.42 14.14
C ILE A 223 -3.38 -4.92 13.95
N THR A 224 -4.20 -4.44 13.00
CA THR A 224 -4.43 -3.01 12.80
C THR A 224 -5.10 -2.34 13.99
N GLN A 225 -5.90 -3.06 14.77
CA GLN A 225 -6.44 -2.56 16.04
C GLN A 225 -5.32 -2.30 17.06
N TRP A 226 -4.35 -3.20 17.15
CA TRP A 226 -3.17 -3.02 18.01
C TRP A 226 -2.26 -1.89 17.48
N GLU A 227 -1.98 -1.88 16.18
CA GLU A 227 -1.20 -0.82 15.54
C GLU A 227 -1.81 0.56 15.81
N LEU A 228 -3.14 0.70 15.71
CA LEU A 228 -3.86 1.93 16.02
C LEU A 228 -3.74 2.33 17.48
N SER A 229 -3.87 1.37 18.40
CA SER A 229 -3.71 1.62 19.84
C SER A 229 -2.32 2.18 20.17
N GLU A 230 -1.25 1.56 19.63
CA GLU A 230 0.11 2.05 19.81
C GLU A 230 0.35 3.41 19.13
N GLN A 231 -0.24 3.62 17.95
CA GLN A 231 -0.18 4.91 17.28
C GLN A 231 -0.87 6.00 18.10
N ASN A 232 -2.05 5.74 18.67
CA ASN A 232 -2.76 6.70 19.51
C ASN A 232 -1.93 7.06 20.75
N ARG A 233 -1.32 6.07 21.42
CA ARG A 233 -0.42 6.30 22.55
C ARG A 233 0.78 7.18 22.18
N LEU A 234 1.42 6.91 21.03
CA LEU A 234 2.63 7.62 20.60
C LEU A 234 2.35 9.04 20.08
N ARG A 235 1.15 9.31 19.53
CA ARG A 235 0.77 10.66 19.08
C ARG A 235 0.83 11.71 20.17
N GLU A 236 0.60 11.32 21.43
CA GLU A 236 0.64 12.22 22.58
C GLU A 236 2.06 12.64 22.97
N THR A 237 3.09 11.93 22.49
CA THR A 237 4.48 12.17 22.86
C THR A 237 5.07 13.41 22.18
N ASP A 238 6.05 14.03 22.84
CA ASP A 238 6.82 15.13 22.27
C ASP A 238 7.73 14.65 21.15
N ASP A 239 8.21 13.41 21.22
CA ASP A 239 9.03 12.79 20.19
C ASP A 239 8.27 12.62 18.88
N PHE A 240 6.96 12.28 18.90
CA PHE A 240 6.15 12.23 17.69
C PHE A 240 6.00 13.62 17.07
N LYS A 241 5.71 14.65 17.87
CA LYS A 241 5.60 16.04 17.40
C LYS A 241 6.92 16.51 16.77
N GLU A 242 8.05 16.17 17.41
CA GLU A 242 9.38 16.45 16.87
C GLU A 242 9.64 15.68 15.57
N GLY A 243 9.30 14.39 15.49
CA GLY A 243 9.49 13.56 14.31
C GLY A 243 8.73 14.11 13.09
N ILE A 244 7.47 14.52 13.27
CA ILE A 244 6.67 15.17 12.22
C ILE A 244 7.31 16.49 11.81
N LYS A 245 7.67 17.35 12.76
CA LYS A 245 8.30 18.65 12.48
C LYS A 245 9.63 18.49 11.74
N ALA A 246 10.49 17.60 12.21
CA ALA A 246 11.78 17.32 11.58
C ALA A 246 11.63 16.82 10.13
N SER A 247 10.64 15.96 9.90
CA SER A 247 10.30 15.45 8.56
C SER A 247 9.85 16.58 7.61
N LEU A 248 9.00 17.50 8.07
CA LEU A 248 8.57 18.67 7.29
C LEU A 248 9.72 19.62 7.00
N ASP A 249 10.57 19.88 8.00
CA ASP A 249 11.75 20.75 7.92
C ASP A 249 12.91 20.08 7.15
N ARG A 250 12.79 18.80 6.80
CA ARG A 250 13.84 17.99 6.14
C ARG A 250 15.16 17.98 6.93
N ARG A 251 15.10 17.87 8.24
CA ARG A 251 16.24 17.76 9.16
C ARG A 251 16.18 16.46 9.97
N GLU A 252 17.27 16.12 10.61
CA GLU A 252 17.29 15.01 11.58
C GLU A 252 16.49 15.38 12.84
N PRO A 253 15.66 14.46 13.37
CA PRO A 253 14.92 14.67 14.60
C PRO A 253 15.85 14.54 15.84
N VAL A 254 15.46 15.22 16.93
CA VAL A 254 16.14 15.13 18.23
C VAL A 254 15.16 14.54 19.24
N PHE A 255 15.15 13.23 19.39
CA PHE A 255 14.26 12.52 20.28
C PHE A 255 14.76 12.55 21.74
N LYS A 256 13.82 12.57 22.69
CA LYS A 256 14.08 12.68 24.12
C LYS A 256 13.39 11.60 24.95
N SER A 257 12.73 10.63 24.31
CA SER A 257 11.95 9.55 24.95
C SER A 257 10.81 10.08 25.84
N LYS A 258 10.12 11.13 25.39
CA LYS A 258 9.03 11.79 26.13
C LYS A 258 7.80 11.98 25.26
#